data_e508515bef90b612bf4d017f076ac645
#
_entry.id   e508515bef90b612bf4d017f076ac645
#
_cell.length_a   1.000
_cell.length_b   1.000
_cell.length_c   1.000
_cell.angle_alpha   90.00
_cell.angle_beta   90.00
_cell.angle_gamma   90.00
#
_symmetry.space_group_name_H-M   'P 1'
#
loop_
_entity.id
_entity.type
_entity.pdbx_description
1 polymer ?
#
loop_
_entity_poly.entity_id
_entity_poly.type
_entity_poly.pdbx_seq_one_letter_code
_entity_poly.pdbx_strand_id
1 'polypeptide(L)'
;MSYKHLSQNERYQIYALMKAGHNQLEIAQILGRHRSTISREVDRNSGLKGYRPKQAQELACQRAEGSRNAPRVPEATLQVAAYFLRQDWSPEQVAGLVPVSHETLYRFIYADKAQGGTLWRSLRCQKKKRKRYAGGRDRRGQLPNRRSIHDRPAAVETRSRVGHWEGDTVIGAAHKHAIVTVVERKSGFAVLSKVENKTSEAVSQAIIDRLKPYAARVITLTYDNGKEFADHARIDAELDSTGYFADPFASWQRGSNENLNGLLRQYIPKKRPLSTVTDAELKMIEDKLNFRPRKRLGFRTPHQVFHESLNRVALRP
;
A
#
# COMPACT_ATOMS: atom_id res chain seq x y z
N MET A 1 -30.76 -14.33 8.38
CA MET A 1 -32.02 -13.64 8.80
C MET A 1 -31.64 -12.32 9.46
N SER A 2 -32.18 -11.20 8.98
CA SER A 2 -31.93 -9.87 9.57
C SER A 2 -32.74 -9.75 10.87
N TYR A 3 -32.08 -9.50 11.99
CA TYR A 3 -32.75 -9.27 13.29
C TYR A 3 -33.53 -7.94 13.24
N LYS A 4 -34.87 -8.02 13.44
CA LYS A 4 -35.70 -6.82 13.55
C LYS A 4 -36.00 -6.53 15.03
N HIS A 5 -35.59 -5.34 15.48
CA HIS A 5 -35.95 -4.85 16.82
C HIS A 5 -37.49 -4.74 16.98
N LEU A 6 -37.96 -4.83 18.21
CA LEU A 6 -39.38 -4.60 18.52
C LEU A 6 -39.70 -3.12 18.28
N SER A 7 -40.81 -2.88 17.59
CA SER A 7 -41.37 -1.57 17.39
C SER A 7 -42.12 -1.05 18.63
N GLN A 8 -42.36 0.26 18.66
CA GLN A 8 -43.15 0.86 19.73
C GLN A 8 -44.56 0.22 19.80
N ASN A 9 -45.19 -0.03 18.65
CA ASN A 9 -46.50 -0.66 18.58
C ASN A 9 -46.51 -2.09 19.16
N GLU A 10 -45.49 -2.88 18.87
CA GLU A 10 -45.36 -4.24 19.46
C GLU A 10 -45.20 -4.16 20.99
N ARG A 11 -44.54 -3.14 21.54
CA ARG A 11 -44.45 -2.92 22.98
C ARG A 11 -45.80 -2.63 23.62
N TYR A 12 -46.64 -1.84 22.95
CA TYR A 12 -48.04 -1.63 23.40
C TYR A 12 -48.86 -2.91 23.34
N GLN A 13 -48.71 -3.72 22.30
CA GLN A 13 -49.35 -5.00 22.18
C GLN A 13 -48.92 -5.99 23.28
N ILE A 14 -47.60 -6.08 23.57
CA ILE A 14 -47.06 -6.88 24.67
C ILE A 14 -47.76 -6.49 25.99
N TYR A 15 -47.83 -5.19 26.28
CA TYR A 15 -48.45 -4.70 27.50
C TYR A 15 -49.94 -5.05 27.56
N ALA A 16 -50.70 -4.85 26.49
CA ALA A 16 -52.12 -5.15 26.43
C ALA A 16 -52.39 -6.67 26.64
N LEU A 17 -51.61 -7.53 26.00
CA LEU A 17 -51.70 -8.98 26.13
C LEU A 17 -51.29 -9.45 27.52
N MET A 18 -50.28 -8.87 28.14
CA MET A 18 -49.92 -9.15 29.53
C MET A 18 -51.05 -8.76 30.49
N LYS A 19 -51.73 -7.64 30.25
CA LYS A 19 -52.90 -7.22 31.04
C LYS A 19 -54.12 -8.12 30.85
N ALA A 20 -54.26 -8.72 29.67
CA ALA A 20 -55.28 -9.72 29.37
C ALA A 20 -54.99 -11.11 29.95
N GLY A 21 -53.84 -11.29 30.64
CA GLY A 21 -53.48 -12.56 31.31
C GLY A 21 -52.68 -13.53 30.45
N HIS A 22 -52.26 -13.17 29.22
CA HIS A 22 -51.45 -14.04 28.37
C HIS A 22 -50.04 -14.21 28.92
N ASN A 23 -49.52 -15.44 28.82
CA ASN A 23 -48.13 -15.73 29.16
C ASN A 23 -47.18 -15.33 28.02
N GLN A 24 -45.86 -15.27 28.28
CA GLN A 24 -44.83 -14.80 27.30
C GLN A 24 -44.77 -15.69 26.05
N LEU A 25 -45.12 -16.97 26.12
CA LEU A 25 -45.15 -17.88 24.98
C LEU A 25 -46.32 -17.55 24.04
N GLU A 26 -47.49 -17.34 24.58
CA GLU A 26 -48.70 -16.94 23.85
C GLU A 26 -48.50 -15.55 23.17
N ILE A 27 -47.94 -14.61 23.92
CA ILE A 27 -47.62 -13.28 23.38
C ILE A 27 -46.65 -13.39 22.19
N ALA A 28 -45.64 -14.26 22.30
CA ALA A 28 -44.69 -14.49 21.23
C ALA A 28 -45.34 -15.06 19.96
N GLN A 29 -46.25 -16.02 20.14
CA GLN A 29 -47.05 -16.63 19.06
C GLN A 29 -47.96 -15.59 18.37
N ILE A 30 -48.68 -14.79 19.14
CA ILE A 30 -49.59 -13.74 18.62
C ILE A 30 -48.83 -12.70 17.81
N LEU A 31 -47.63 -12.30 18.29
CA LEU A 31 -46.82 -11.27 17.63
C LEU A 31 -45.89 -11.83 16.53
N GLY A 32 -45.87 -13.13 16.29
CA GLY A 32 -44.99 -13.78 15.33
C GLY A 32 -43.50 -13.56 15.66
N ARG A 33 -43.17 -13.54 16.96
CA ARG A 33 -41.81 -13.33 17.47
C ARG A 33 -41.31 -14.55 18.23
N HIS A 34 -39.99 -14.72 18.35
CA HIS A 34 -39.42 -15.79 19.16
C HIS A 34 -39.67 -15.52 20.66
N ARG A 35 -39.99 -16.55 21.46
CA ARG A 35 -40.23 -16.44 22.90
C ARG A 35 -39.11 -15.66 23.62
N SER A 36 -37.86 -15.94 23.30
CA SER A 36 -36.72 -15.24 23.93
C SER A 36 -36.67 -13.73 23.64
N THR A 37 -37.31 -13.28 22.54
CA THR A 37 -37.41 -11.83 22.24
C THR A 37 -38.36 -11.17 23.21
N ILE A 38 -39.51 -11.78 23.50
CA ILE A 38 -40.48 -11.26 24.45
C ILE A 38 -39.95 -11.32 25.88
N SER A 39 -39.35 -12.44 26.29
CA SER A 39 -38.73 -12.56 27.62
C SER A 39 -37.68 -11.48 27.87
N ARG A 40 -36.71 -11.35 26.96
CA ARG A 40 -35.64 -10.32 27.05
C ARG A 40 -36.19 -8.89 27.04
N GLU A 41 -37.26 -8.63 26.28
CA GLU A 41 -37.90 -7.30 26.26
C GLU A 41 -38.53 -7.00 27.61
N VAL A 42 -39.30 -7.91 28.18
CA VAL A 42 -39.95 -7.73 29.48
C VAL A 42 -38.92 -7.59 30.59
N ASP A 43 -37.91 -8.49 30.64
CA ASP A 43 -36.89 -8.50 31.68
C ASP A 43 -36.02 -7.21 31.67
N ARG A 44 -35.66 -6.75 30.49
CA ARG A 44 -34.77 -5.58 30.35
C ARG A 44 -35.47 -4.23 30.49
N ASN A 45 -36.80 -4.21 30.32
CA ASN A 45 -37.56 -2.97 30.18
C ASN A 45 -38.70 -2.84 31.22
N SER A 46 -38.78 -3.76 32.18
CA SER A 46 -39.67 -3.61 33.34
C SER A 46 -39.05 -2.73 34.40
N GLY A 47 -39.82 -1.79 34.91
CA GLY A 47 -39.45 -0.96 36.06
C GLY A 47 -40.08 -1.49 37.35
N LEU A 48 -39.91 -0.74 38.45
CA LEU A 48 -40.47 -1.05 39.78
C LEU A 48 -41.99 -1.28 39.78
N LYS A 49 -42.72 -0.72 38.82
CA LYS A 49 -44.19 -0.85 38.67
C LYS A 49 -44.54 -1.82 37.51
N GLY A 50 -43.63 -2.74 37.15
CA GLY A 50 -43.80 -3.70 36.06
C GLY A 50 -43.52 -3.15 34.67
N TYR A 51 -43.87 -3.93 33.65
CA TYR A 51 -43.63 -3.57 32.25
C TYR A 51 -44.60 -2.47 31.79
N ARG A 52 -44.04 -1.37 31.24
CA ARG A 52 -44.77 -0.21 30.68
C ARG A 52 -44.25 0.14 29.32
N PRO A 53 -45.05 0.18 28.24
CA PRO A 53 -44.57 0.27 26.86
C PRO A 53 -43.84 1.59 26.57
N LYS A 54 -44.27 2.70 27.13
CA LYS A 54 -43.59 3.98 26.97
C LYS A 54 -42.18 3.99 27.59
N GLN A 55 -42.10 3.52 28.85
CA GLN A 55 -40.81 3.39 29.56
C GLN A 55 -39.90 2.37 28.85
N ALA A 56 -40.47 1.23 28.40
CA ALA A 56 -39.72 0.23 27.65
C ALA A 56 -39.11 0.78 26.35
N GLN A 57 -39.86 1.64 25.65
CA GLN A 57 -39.37 2.33 24.47
C GLN A 57 -38.23 3.30 24.82
N GLU A 58 -38.41 4.10 25.86
CA GLU A 58 -37.38 5.06 26.32
C GLU A 58 -36.08 4.33 26.73
N LEU A 59 -36.17 3.25 27.53
CA LEU A 59 -35.03 2.44 27.93
C LEU A 59 -34.33 1.76 26.74
N ALA A 60 -35.12 1.31 25.75
CA ALA A 60 -34.56 0.74 24.54
C ALA A 60 -33.82 1.78 23.67
N CYS A 61 -34.38 2.99 23.55
CA CYS A 61 -33.72 4.11 22.85
C CYS A 61 -32.44 4.55 23.56
N GLN A 62 -32.48 4.73 24.87
CA GLN A 62 -31.29 5.08 25.67
C GLN A 62 -30.16 4.07 25.51
N ARG A 63 -30.48 2.77 25.53
CA ARG A 63 -29.47 1.74 25.27
C ARG A 63 -28.95 1.75 23.83
N ALA A 64 -29.84 2.01 22.86
CA ALA A 64 -29.41 2.14 21.46
C ALA A 64 -28.52 3.36 21.25
N GLU A 65 -28.79 4.47 21.93
CA GLU A 65 -27.93 5.68 21.93
C GLU A 65 -26.60 5.41 22.66
N GLY A 66 -26.63 4.80 23.83
CA GLY A 66 -25.43 4.43 24.57
C GLY A 66 -24.58 3.35 23.90
N SER A 67 -25.18 2.52 23.03
CA SER A 67 -24.46 1.54 22.21
C SER A 67 -23.96 2.08 20.88
N ARG A 68 -24.37 3.30 20.47
CA ARG A 68 -23.72 4.03 19.40
C ARG A 68 -22.30 4.30 19.85
N ASN A 69 -21.36 3.47 19.33
CA ASN A 69 -19.95 3.64 19.61
C ASN A 69 -19.58 5.11 19.35
N ALA A 70 -19.10 5.81 20.36
CA ALA A 70 -18.34 7.05 20.18
C ALA A 70 -17.32 6.82 19.06
N PRO A 71 -16.97 7.83 18.25
CA PRO A 71 -15.98 7.66 17.20
C PRO A 71 -14.74 7.03 17.84
N ARG A 72 -14.46 5.77 17.48
CA ARG A 72 -13.37 4.96 18.07
C ARG A 72 -12.00 5.57 17.82
N VAL A 73 -11.95 6.56 16.94
CA VAL A 73 -10.70 7.23 16.55
C VAL A 73 -10.82 8.71 16.88
N PRO A 74 -9.97 9.23 17.78
CA PRO A 74 -9.93 10.66 18.10
C PRO A 74 -9.63 11.50 16.87
N GLU A 75 -10.21 12.70 16.80
CA GLU A 75 -9.99 13.65 15.72
C GLU A 75 -8.50 13.96 15.51
N ALA A 76 -7.75 14.15 16.60
CA ALA A 76 -6.30 14.35 16.54
C ALA A 76 -5.57 13.21 15.81
N THR A 77 -6.00 11.96 16.01
CA THR A 77 -5.45 10.80 15.31
C THR A 77 -5.74 10.84 13.80
N LEU A 78 -6.94 11.29 13.41
CA LEU A 78 -7.30 11.46 12.00
C LEU A 78 -6.52 12.59 11.34
N GLN A 79 -6.22 13.67 12.07
CA GLN A 79 -5.39 14.78 11.57
C GLN A 79 -3.95 14.34 11.33
N VAL A 80 -3.36 13.57 12.25
CA VAL A 80 -2.03 12.95 12.06
C VAL A 80 -2.07 12.01 10.84
N ALA A 81 -3.10 11.20 10.72
CA ALA A 81 -3.26 10.33 9.57
C ALA A 81 -3.40 11.12 8.26
N ALA A 82 -4.15 12.22 8.25
CA ALA A 82 -4.30 13.11 7.09
C ALA A 82 -2.95 13.74 6.68
N TYR A 83 -2.10 14.10 7.63
CA TYR A 83 -0.75 14.57 7.34
C TYR A 83 0.05 13.54 6.53
N PHE A 84 0.11 12.29 6.98
CA PHE A 84 0.83 11.22 6.26
C PHE A 84 0.18 10.89 4.92
N LEU A 85 -1.15 10.91 4.81
CA LEU A 85 -1.85 10.73 3.54
C LEU A 85 -1.44 11.81 2.52
N ARG A 86 -1.31 13.08 2.93
CA ARG A 86 -0.80 14.16 2.07
C ARG A 86 0.65 13.99 1.67
N GLN A 87 1.44 13.20 2.41
CA GLN A 87 2.78 12.77 2.02
C GLN A 87 2.76 11.55 1.08
N ASP A 88 1.62 11.27 0.48
CA ASP A 88 1.38 10.16 -0.47
C ASP A 88 1.51 8.75 0.14
N TRP A 89 1.41 8.62 1.46
CA TRP A 89 1.36 7.31 2.10
C TRP A 89 0.00 6.66 1.85
N SER A 90 -0.01 5.34 1.61
CA SER A 90 -1.27 4.61 1.49
C SER A 90 -1.95 4.46 2.86
N PRO A 91 -3.29 4.32 2.92
CA PRO A 91 -4.00 4.03 4.16
C PRO A 91 -3.41 2.85 4.95
N GLU A 92 -2.91 1.84 4.27
CA GLU A 92 -2.27 0.67 4.89
C GLU A 92 -0.92 1.02 5.54
N GLN A 93 -0.14 1.91 4.92
CA GLN A 93 1.12 2.40 5.48
C GLN A 93 0.89 3.28 6.71
N VAL A 94 -0.12 4.15 6.66
CA VAL A 94 -0.51 4.99 7.79
C VAL A 94 -1.02 4.15 8.95
N ALA A 95 -1.86 3.15 8.69
CA ALA A 95 -2.37 2.22 9.71
C ALA A 95 -1.28 1.39 10.39
N GLY A 96 -0.11 1.26 9.77
CA GLY A 96 1.05 0.59 10.38
C GLY A 96 1.78 1.42 11.45
N LEU A 97 1.52 2.73 11.52
CA LEU A 97 2.19 3.66 12.44
C LEU A 97 1.23 4.45 13.34
N VAL A 98 -0.01 4.64 12.88
CA VAL A 98 -1.04 5.39 13.60
C VAL A 98 -2.10 4.38 14.07
N PRO A 99 -2.62 4.46 15.31
CA PRO A 99 -3.58 3.51 15.87
C PRO A 99 -4.98 3.67 15.23
N VAL A 100 -5.07 3.39 13.93
CA VAL A 100 -6.29 3.47 13.14
C VAL A 100 -6.29 2.38 12.06
N SER A 101 -7.45 1.74 11.81
CA SER A 101 -7.52 0.74 10.75
C SER A 101 -7.48 1.38 9.36
N HIS A 102 -6.89 0.69 8.39
CA HIS A 102 -6.88 1.16 7.00
C HIS A 102 -8.29 1.34 6.42
N GLU A 103 -9.26 0.53 6.86
CA GLU A 103 -10.67 0.65 6.47
C GLU A 103 -11.28 1.96 6.98
N THR A 104 -10.99 2.34 8.23
CA THR A 104 -11.41 3.64 8.80
C THR A 104 -10.81 4.80 8.00
N LEU A 105 -9.54 4.68 7.59
CA LEU A 105 -8.89 5.69 6.76
C LEU A 105 -9.51 5.79 5.36
N TYR A 106 -9.89 4.67 4.74
CA TYR A 106 -10.64 4.74 3.48
C TYR A 106 -11.98 5.44 3.65
N ARG A 107 -12.74 5.14 4.70
CA ARG A 107 -14.00 5.85 5.01
C ARG A 107 -13.78 7.35 5.21
N PHE A 108 -12.74 7.71 5.96
CA PHE A 108 -12.36 9.11 6.18
C PHE A 108 -12.02 9.83 4.86
N ILE A 109 -11.19 9.23 4.00
CA ILE A 109 -10.83 9.78 2.68
C ILE A 109 -12.05 9.96 1.77
N TYR A 110 -12.96 8.98 1.75
CA TYR A 110 -14.15 9.09 0.92
C TYR A 110 -15.21 10.03 1.50
N ALA A 111 -15.29 10.20 2.81
CA ALA A 111 -16.09 11.23 3.44
C ALA A 111 -15.57 12.65 3.11
N ASP A 112 -14.24 12.86 3.20
CA ASP A 112 -13.58 14.09 2.76
C ASP A 112 -13.87 14.38 1.28
N LYS A 113 -13.79 13.39 0.41
CA LYS A 113 -14.13 13.52 -1.01
C LYS A 113 -15.59 13.94 -1.23
N ALA A 114 -16.52 13.34 -0.50
CA ALA A 114 -17.94 13.68 -0.60
C ALA A 114 -18.24 15.14 -0.20
N GLN A 115 -17.41 15.72 0.66
CA GLN A 115 -17.46 17.12 1.09
C GLN A 115 -16.59 18.05 0.23
N GLY A 116 -16.07 17.58 -0.93
CA GLY A 116 -15.23 18.37 -1.82
C GLY A 116 -13.74 18.39 -1.46
N GLY A 117 -13.32 17.61 -0.46
CA GLY A 117 -11.93 17.51 -0.05
C GLY A 117 -11.02 16.80 -1.05
N THR A 118 -9.70 16.82 -0.79
CA THR A 118 -8.67 16.44 -1.76
C THR A 118 -7.84 15.22 -1.35
N LEU A 119 -8.04 14.62 -0.18
CA LEU A 119 -7.24 13.50 0.33
C LEU A 119 -7.20 12.29 -0.62
N TRP A 120 -8.28 12.05 -1.36
CA TRP A 120 -8.36 10.97 -2.34
C TRP A 120 -7.34 11.07 -3.49
N ARG A 121 -6.82 12.30 -3.77
CA ARG A 121 -5.83 12.54 -4.83
C ARG A 121 -4.47 11.93 -4.48
N SER A 122 -4.16 11.78 -3.20
CA SER A 122 -2.94 11.13 -2.70
C SER A 122 -2.98 9.60 -2.83
N LEU A 123 -4.13 9.00 -3.17
CA LEU A 123 -4.22 7.56 -3.38
C LEU A 123 -3.55 7.15 -4.69
N ARG A 124 -2.71 6.10 -4.62
CA ARG A 124 -1.97 5.56 -5.78
C ARG A 124 -2.87 5.17 -6.97
N CYS A 125 -4.05 4.62 -6.70
CA CYS A 125 -4.94 4.06 -7.69
C CYS A 125 -6.25 4.84 -7.78
N GLN A 126 -6.22 5.98 -8.48
CA GLN A 126 -7.41 6.84 -8.67
C GLN A 126 -8.42 6.27 -9.69
N LYS A 127 -8.00 5.42 -10.62
CA LYS A 127 -8.85 4.73 -11.62
C LYS A 127 -8.25 3.38 -12.00
N LYS A 128 -9.01 2.28 -11.84
CA LYS A 128 -8.66 0.97 -12.40
C LYS A 128 -9.12 0.87 -13.87
N LYS A 129 -8.19 0.72 -14.82
CA LYS A 129 -8.44 0.07 -16.11
C LYS A 129 -7.51 -1.14 -16.23
N ARG A 130 -8.07 -2.33 -16.45
CA ARG A 130 -7.30 -3.54 -16.79
C ARG A 130 -6.71 -3.37 -18.20
N LYS A 131 -5.40 -3.62 -18.36
CA LYS A 131 -4.75 -3.75 -19.66
C LYS A 131 -4.80 -5.22 -20.12
N ARG A 132 -5.14 -5.43 -21.40
CA ARG A 132 -4.89 -6.69 -22.13
C ARG A 132 -3.45 -6.68 -22.65
N TYR A 133 -2.72 -7.78 -22.45
CA TYR A 133 -1.40 -7.98 -23.04
C TYR A 133 -1.56 -8.47 -24.48
N ALA A 134 -0.88 -7.82 -25.44
CA ALA A 134 -0.71 -8.32 -26.79
C ALA A 134 0.67 -8.97 -26.89
N GLY A 135 0.74 -10.23 -27.29
CA GLY A 135 1.98 -10.93 -27.55
C GLY A 135 2.66 -10.39 -28.82
N GLY A 136 3.95 -10.12 -28.75
CA GLY A 136 4.78 -9.69 -29.86
C GLY A 136 6.07 -10.51 -29.92
N ARG A 137 6.55 -10.83 -31.14
CA ARG A 137 7.86 -11.48 -31.35
C ARG A 137 8.99 -10.50 -31.03
N ASP A 138 10.01 -10.96 -30.27
CA ASP A 138 11.22 -10.16 -29.98
C ASP A 138 12.13 -10.10 -31.21
N ARG A 139 12.43 -8.87 -31.65
CA ARG A 139 13.39 -8.56 -32.73
C ARG A 139 14.66 -7.89 -32.20
N ARG A 140 14.89 -7.92 -30.87
CA ARG A 140 16.06 -7.32 -30.24
C ARG A 140 17.26 -8.24 -30.37
N GLY A 141 18.39 -7.71 -30.85
CA GLY A 141 19.65 -8.45 -30.92
C GLY A 141 20.13 -8.86 -29.54
N GLN A 142 20.92 -9.94 -29.45
CA GLN A 142 21.48 -10.41 -28.20
C GLN A 142 22.61 -9.48 -27.76
N LEU A 143 22.65 -9.16 -26.46
CA LEU A 143 23.77 -8.42 -25.85
C LEU A 143 25.00 -9.34 -25.73
N PRO A 144 26.21 -8.89 -26.09
CA PRO A 144 27.43 -9.68 -25.95
C PRO A 144 27.74 -9.92 -24.44
N ASN A 145 28.32 -11.09 -24.14
CA ASN A 145 28.84 -11.46 -22.83
C ASN A 145 27.83 -11.40 -21.65
N ARG A 146 26.52 -11.49 -21.94
CA ARG A 146 25.51 -11.48 -20.91
C ARG A 146 25.52 -12.77 -20.08
N ARG A 147 25.42 -12.66 -18.75
CA ARG A 147 25.17 -13.80 -17.85
C ARG A 147 23.66 -13.99 -17.66
N SER A 148 23.21 -15.23 -17.70
CA SER A 148 21.79 -15.53 -17.50
C SER A 148 21.34 -15.25 -16.06
N ILE A 149 20.09 -14.85 -15.88
CA ILE A 149 19.48 -14.73 -14.54
C ILE A 149 19.46 -16.06 -13.79
N HIS A 150 19.51 -17.19 -14.50
CA HIS A 150 19.55 -18.54 -13.91
C HIS A 150 20.88 -18.86 -13.23
N ASP A 151 21.95 -18.15 -13.59
CA ASP A 151 23.28 -18.29 -12.96
C ASP A 151 23.40 -17.43 -11.70
N ARG A 152 22.35 -16.73 -11.32
CA ARG A 152 22.31 -15.78 -10.20
C ARG A 152 22.31 -16.54 -8.87
N PRO A 153 23.09 -16.09 -7.84
CA PRO A 153 23.10 -16.73 -6.52
C PRO A 153 21.71 -16.82 -5.88
N ALA A 154 21.40 -17.94 -5.21
CA ALA A 154 20.13 -18.16 -4.55
C ALA A 154 19.76 -17.08 -3.49
N ALA A 155 20.76 -16.45 -2.87
CA ALA A 155 20.59 -15.35 -1.92
C ALA A 155 19.84 -14.15 -2.52
N VAL A 156 19.88 -13.97 -3.84
CA VAL A 156 19.16 -12.92 -4.57
C VAL A 156 17.64 -13.17 -4.52
N GLU A 157 17.22 -14.42 -4.67
CA GLU A 157 15.80 -14.80 -4.65
C GLU A 157 15.22 -14.74 -3.23
N THR A 158 15.95 -15.24 -2.26
CA THR A 158 15.52 -15.24 -0.85
C THR A 158 15.51 -13.86 -0.21
N ARG A 159 16.14 -12.85 -0.86
CA ARG A 159 16.30 -11.49 -0.33
C ARG A 159 16.89 -11.47 1.09
N SER A 160 17.72 -12.45 1.41
CA SER A 160 18.29 -12.62 2.75
C SER A 160 19.34 -11.57 3.08
N ARG A 161 20.07 -11.09 2.06
CA ARG A 161 21.20 -10.15 2.18
C ARG A 161 20.93 -8.87 1.37
N VAL A 162 21.42 -7.71 1.85
CA VAL A 162 21.52 -6.46 1.08
C VAL A 162 22.70 -6.58 0.11
N GLY A 163 22.55 -5.98 -1.07
CA GLY A 163 23.59 -5.93 -2.08
C GLY A 163 23.17 -6.47 -3.45
N HIS A 164 21.92 -6.85 -3.60
CA HIS A 164 21.37 -7.36 -4.85
C HIS A 164 20.40 -6.35 -5.44
N TRP A 165 20.75 -5.78 -6.59
CA TRP A 165 20.05 -4.69 -7.20
C TRP A 165 19.38 -5.08 -8.51
N GLU A 166 18.32 -4.35 -8.87
CA GLU A 166 17.67 -4.42 -10.17
C GLU A 166 17.76 -3.05 -10.84
N GLY A 167 18.21 -3.02 -12.09
CA GLY A 167 18.30 -1.82 -12.92
C GLY A 167 17.26 -1.80 -14.04
N ASP A 168 16.66 -0.64 -14.31
CA ASP A 168 15.70 -0.41 -15.40
C ASP A 168 15.72 1.04 -15.85
N THR A 169 15.04 1.32 -16.96
CA THR A 169 14.90 2.69 -17.46
C THR A 169 13.42 3.03 -17.66
N VAL A 170 13.04 4.22 -17.24
CA VAL A 170 11.70 4.76 -17.42
C VAL A 170 11.74 5.88 -18.45
N ILE A 171 11.03 5.68 -19.58
CA ILE A 171 10.99 6.62 -20.69
C ILE A 171 9.79 7.58 -20.52
N GLY A 172 10.00 8.86 -20.81
CA GLY A 172 8.96 9.89 -20.84
C GLY A 172 8.23 9.99 -22.17
N ALA A 173 7.43 11.05 -22.32
CA ALA A 173 6.86 11.44 -23.60
C ALA A 173 8.00 11.82 -24.57
N ALA A 174 7.80 11.57 -25.85
CA ALA A 174 8.75 11.86 -26.93
C ALA A 174 10.07 11.05 -26.96
N HIS A 175 10.26 10.08 -26.05
CA HIS A 175 11.40 9.15 -26.02
C HIS A 175 12.83 9.80 -26.01
N LYS A 176 12.96 11.10 -25.65
CA LYS A 176 14.23 11.82 -25.67
C LYS A 176 15.06 11.67 -24.39
N HIS A 177 14.39 11.62 -23.24
CA HIS A 177 15.05 11.48 -21.94
C HIS A 177 14.62 10.19 -21.27
N ALA A 178 15.45 9.66 -20.39
CA ALA A 178 15.09 8.52 -19.53
C ALA A 178 15.45 8.79 -18.06
N ILE A 179 14.74 8.12 -17.17
CA ILE A 179 15.14 8.00 -15.77
C ILE A 179 15.66 6.60 -15.56
N VAL A 180 16.92 6.48 -15.19
CA VAL A 180 17.53 5.26 -14.71
C VAL A 180 17.01 4.99 -13.30
N THR A 181 16.46 3.81 -13.08
CA THR A 181 15.93 3.38 -11.79
C THR A 181 16.68 2.16 -11.33
N VAL A 182 17.29 2.23 -10.16
CA VAL A 182 17.99 1.09 -9.56
C VAL A 182 17.43 0.85 -8.17
N VAL A 183 17.05 -0.39 -7.86
CA VAL A 183 16.44 -0.75 -6.58
C VAL A 183 17.12 -1.94 -5.95
N GLU A 184 17.43 -1.82 -4.66
CA GLU A 184 17.95 -2.92 -3.86
C GLU A 184 16.81 -3.87 -3.44
N ARG A 185 16.98 -5.17 -3.68
CA ARG A 185 15.89 -6.16 -3.61
C ARG A 185 15.38 -6.43 -2.20
N LYS A 186 16.26 -6.46 -1.19
CA LYS A 186 15.88 -6.75 0.20
C LYS A 186 15.16 -5.56 0.83
N SER A 187 15.80 -4.41 0.83
CA SER A 187 15.30 -3.19 1.46
C SER A 187 14.23 -2.46 0.63
N GLY A 188 14.37 -2.54 -0.71
CA GLY A 188 13.61 -1.70 -1.63
C GLY A 188 14.15 -0.26 -1.68
N PHE A 189 15.38 -0.05 -1.20
CA PHE A 189 16.07 1.23 -1.33
C PHE A 189 16.33 1.52 -2.81
N ALA A 190 15.94 2.70 -3.25
CA ALA A 190 15.98 3.09 -4.64
C ALA A 190 16.89 4.28 -4.86
N VAL A 191 17.61 4.28 -5.98
CA VAL A 191 18.33 5.43 -6.51
C VAL A 191 17.82 5.75 -7.91
N LEU A 192 17.68 7.04 -8.19
CA LEU A 192 17.12 7.55 -9.43
C LEU A 192 18.12 8.51 -10.08
N SER A 193 18.26 8.47 -11.41
CA SER A 193 19.06 9.43 -12.17
C SER A 193 18.40 9.77 -13.49
N LYS A 194 18.39 11.03 -13.88
CA LYS A 194 17.93 11.47 -15.20
C LYS A 194 19.09 11.43 -16.17
N VAL A 195 18.86 10.88 -17.37
CA VAL A 195 19.78 10.93 -18.50
C VAL A 195 19.11 11.60 -19.68
N GLU A 196 19.85 12.42 -20.39
CA GLU A 196 19.31 13.13 -21.56
C GLU A 196 19.08 12.18 -22.74
N ASN A 197 19.99 11.23 -22.91
CA ASN A 197 19.94 10.23 -23.96
C ASN A 197 19.99 8.82 -23.36
N LYS A 198 19.17 7.91 -23.88
CA LYS A 198 19.15 6.52 -23.46
C LYS A 198 20.23 5.70 -24.18
N THR A 199 21.49 6.18 -24.17
CA THR A 199 22.63 5.42 -24.66
C THR A 199 23.19 4.50 -23.58
N SER A 200 23.87 3.43 -23.97
CA SER A 200 24.50 2.52 -23.00
C SER A 200 25.54 3.22 -22.14
N GLU A 201 26.32 4.14 -22.71
CA GLU A 201 27.31 4.93 -22.02
C GLU A 201 26.69 5.85 -20.95
N ALA A 202 25.63 6.61 -21.29
CA ALA A 202 24.97 7.53 -20.36
C ALA A 202 24.27 6.76 -19.22
N VAL A 203 23.67 5.61 -19.53
CA VAL A 203 22.99 4.76 -18.54
C VAL A 203 23.98 4.08 -17.61
N SER A 204 25.09 3.54 -18.14
CA SER A 204 26.14 2.92 -17.32
C SER A 204 26.82 3.95 -16.41
N GLN A 205 27.15 5.14 -16.94
CA GLN A 205 27.71 6.20 -16.11
C GLN A 205 26.78 6.62 -14.98
N ALA A 206 25.49 6.81 -15.29
CA ALA A 206 24.49 7.16 -14.27
C ALA A 206 24.35 6.08 -13.18
N ILE A 207 24.42 4.80 -13.53
CA ILE A 207 24.39 3.69 -12.55
C ILE A 207 25.65 3.73 -11.68
N ILE A 208 26.81 3.87 -12.27
CA ILE A 208 28.11 3.93 -11.58
C ILE A 208 28.12 5.09 -10.59
N ASP A 209 27.84 6.30 -11.03
CA ASP A 209 27.84 7.50 -10.20
C ASP A 209 26.89 7.39 -9.00
N ARG A 210 25.70 6.82 -9.23
CA ARG A 210 24.69 6.69 -8.20
C ARG A 210 24.94 5.55 -7.23
N LEU A 211 25.64 4.48 -7.63
CA LEU A 211 25.95 3.34 -6.79
C LEU A 211 27.35 3.41 -6.17
N LYS A 212 28.25 4.21 -6.68
CA LYS A 212 29.62 4.37 -6.15
C LYS A 212 29.70 4.65 -4.65
N PRO A 213 28.81 5.50 -4.06
CA PRO A 213 28.76 5.68 -2.59
C PRO A 213 28.39 4.42 -1.82
N TYR A 214 27.83 3.44 -2.51
CA TYR A 214 27.37 2.17 -1.94
C TYR A 214 28.14 0.95 -2.50
N ALA A 215 29.28 1.14 -3.16
CA ALA A 215 30.00 0.08 -3.88
C ALA A 215 30.20 -1.18 -3.05
N ALA A 216 30.58 -1.08 -1.78
CA ALA A 216 30.70 -2.23 -0.86
C ALA A 216 29.39 -3.04 -0.66
N ARG A 217 28.28 -2.56 -1.20
CA ARG A 217 26.93 -3.17 -1.13
C ARG A 217 26.31 -3.36 -2.52
N VAL A 218 27.14 -3.43 -3.53
CA VAL A 218 26.74 -3.77 -4.89
C VAL A 218 27.39 -5.09 -5.23
N ILE A 219 26.67 -6.18 -4.98
CA ILE A 219 27.17 -7.53 -5.22
C ILE A 219 26.69 -8.01 -6.60
N THR A 220 25.42 -7.82 -6.89
CA THR A 220 24.84 -8.18 -8.18
C THR A 220 23.91 -7.11 -8.68
N LEU A 221 23.86 -6.93 -10.00
CA LEU A 221 22.87 -6.11 -10.70
C LEU A 221 22.11 -7.01 -11.70
N THR A 222 20.78 -6.85 -11.74
CA THR A 222 19.93 -7.59 -12.69
C THR A 222 19.25 -6.59 -13.62
N TYR A 223 19.42 -6.81 -14.92
CA TYR A 223 18.90 -5.95 -15.99
C TYR A 223 17.86 -6.69 -16.87
N ASP A 224 17.14 -5.92 -17.69
CA ASP A 224 16.47 -6.53 -18.85
C ASP A 224 17.47 -6.64 -20.04
N ASN A 225 16.94 -7.15 -21.18
CA ASN A 225 17.74 -7.25 -22.40
C ASN A 225 17.70 -5.94 -23.23
N GLY A 226 17.58 -4.78 -22.56
CA GLY A 226 17.62 -3.47 -23.23
C GLY A 226 19.03 -3.14 -23.71
N LYS A 227 19.17 -2.58 -24.91
CA LYS A 227 20.46 -2.15 -25.48
C LYS A 227 21.16 -1.10 -24.62
N GLU A 228 20.43 -0.37 -23.78
CA GLU A 228 20.96 0.60 -22.82
C GLU A 228 21.83 -0.01 -21.74
N PHE A 229 21.80 -1.33 -21.56
CA PHE A 229 22.66 -2.07 -20.62
C PHE A 229 23.81 -2.82 -21.32
N ALA A 230 24.09 -2.47 -22.60
CA ALA A 230 25.16 -3.15 -23.35
C ALA A 230 26.56 -2.93 -22.73
N ASP A 231 26.76 -1.82 -22.01
CA ASP A 231 28.02 -1.47 -21.33
C ASP A 231 28.06 -2.00 -19.87
N HIS A 232 27.35 -3.08 -19.57
CA HIS A 232 27.28 -3.68 -18.24
C HIS A 232 28.64 -4.14 -17.69
N ALA A 233 29.58 -4.55 -18.59
CA ALA A 233 30.90 -4.97 -18.19
C ALA A 233 31.69 -3.83 -17.50
N ARG A 234 31.49 -2.59 -17.94
CA ARG A 234 32.07 -1.41 -17.30
C ARG A 234 31.47 -1.18 -15.91
N ILE A 235 30.14 -1.35 -15.76
CA ILE A 235 29.46 -1.26 -14.45
C ILE A 235 30.04 -2.31 -13.50
N ASP A 236 30.18 -3.56 -13.96
CA ASP A 236 30.72 -4.66 -13.17
C ASP A 236 32.17 -4.36 -12.70
N ALA A 237 33.01 -3.82 -13.60
CA ALA A 237 34.39 -3.47 -13.27
C ALA A 237 34.51 -2.30 -12.27
N GLU A 238 33.72 -1.24 -12.45
CA GLU A 238 33.79 -0.04 -11.61
C GLU A 238 33.17 -0.22 -10.21
N LEU A 239 32.23 -1.16 -10.06
CA LEU A 239 31.51 -1.43 -8.80
C LEU A 239 31.90 -2.74 -8.14
N ASP A 240 32.85 -3.51 -8.73
CA ASP A 240 33.22 -4.87 -8.29
C ASP A 240 31.99 -5.75 -8.12
N SER A 241 31.13 -5.76 -9.14
CA SER A 241 29.82 -6.41 -9.11
C SER A 241 29.66 -7.44 -10.23
N THR A 242 28.54 -8.16 -10.23
CA THR A 242 28.21 -9.11 -11.29
C THR A 242 26.84 -8.80 -11.89
N GLY A 243 26.81 -8.50 -13.18
CA GLY A 243 25.59 -8.24 -13.95
C GLY A 243 24.92 -9.52 -14.43
N TYR A 244 23.60 -9.60 -14.29
CA TYR A 244 22.75 -10.69 -14.79
C TYR A 244 21.59 -10.13 -15.62
N PHE A 245 21.12 -10.92 -16.58
CA PHE A 245 20.05 -10.52 -17.50
C PHE A 245 18.83 -11.42 -17.37
N ALA A 246 17.67 -10.79 -17.24
CA ALA A 246 16.39 -11.49 -17.23
C ALA A 246 16.12 -12.17 -18.58
N ASP A 247 15.27 -13.20 -18.56
CA ASP A 247 14.80 -13.82 -19.80
C ASP A 247 13.96 -12.84 -20.63
N PRO A 248 13.98 -12.98 -21.94
CA PRO A 248 13.10 -12.21 -22.81
C PRO A 248 11.63 -12.36 -22.38
N PHE A 249 10.90 -11.25 -22.31
CA PHE A 249 9.48 -11.19 -21.90
C PHE A 249 9.17 -11.61 -20.45
N ALA A 250 10.17 -11.91 -19.64
CA ALA A 250 10.00 -12.33 -18.25
C ALA A 250 10.11 -11.14 -17.26
N SER A 251 9.26 -10.12 -17.41
CA SER A 251 9.28 -8.92 -16.52
C SER A 251 9.09 -9.26 -15.04
N TRP A 252 8.40 -10.37 -14.74
CA TRP A 252 8.19 -10.84 -13.35
C TRP A 252 9.50 -11.20 -12.63
N GLN A 253 10.56 -11.52 -13.35
CA GLN A 253 11.89 -11.82 -12.77
C GLN A 253 12.54 -10.56 -12.15
N ARG A 254 12.02 -9.36 -12.48
CA ARG A 254 12.45 -8.05 -11.96
C ARG A 254 11.30 -7.29 -11.27
N GLY A 255 10.53 -8.01 -10.46
CA GLY A 255 9.34 -7.48 -9.79
C GLY A 255 9.60 -6.29 -8.86
N SER A 256 10.84 -6.11 -8.35
CA SER A 256 11.20 -4.95 -7.52
C SER A 256 11.21 -3.68 -8.36
N ASN A 257 11.78 -3.72 -9.56
CA ASN A 257 11.80 -2.58 -10.49
C ASN A 257 10.41 -2.29 -11.06
N GLU A 258 9.63 -3.30 -11.43
CA GLU A 258 8.26 -3.09 -11.89
C GLU A 258 7.45 -2.34 -10.84
N ASN A 259 7.56 -2.72 -9.57
CA ASN A 259 6.91 -2.01 -8.46
C ASN A 259 7.45 -0.60 -8.29
N LEU A 260 8.79 -0.39 -8.33
CA LEU A 260 9.41 0.93 -8.22
C LEU A 260 8.93 1.85 -9.33
N ASN A 261 8.96 1.37 -10.58
CA ASN A 261 8.51 2.14 -11.73
C ASN A 261 7.01 2.50 -11.64
N GLY A 262 6.21 1.57 -11.10
CA GLY A 262 4.80 1.84 -10.80
C GLY A 262 4.60 2.93 -9.74
N LEU A 263 5.47 3.02 -8.73
CA LEU A 263 5.46 4.08 -7.72
C LEU A 263 5.96 5.41 -8.30
N LEU A 264 7.03 5.38 -9.08
CA LEU A 264 7.56 6.57 -9.76
C LEU A 264 6.53 7.21 -10.68
N ARG A 265 5.69 6.40 -11.33
CA ARG A 265 4.60 6.88 -12.21
C ARG A 265 3.47 7.60 -11.47
N GLN A 266 3.40 7.52 -10.15
CA GLN A 266 2.52 8.36 -9.34
C GLN A 266 2.95 9.83 -9.40
N TYR A 267 4.26 10.09 -9.45
CA TYR A 267 4.84 11.43 -9.48
C TYR A 267 5.11 11.91 -10.91
N ILE A 268 5.58 11.00 -11.76
CA ILE A 268 5.94 11.27 -13.16
C ILE A 268 5.06 10.42 -14.09
N PRO A 269 3.85 10.90 -14.44
CA PRO A 269 2.95 10.20 -15.36
C PRO A 269 3.59 9.97 -16.73
N LYS A 270 3.19 8.91 -17.44
CA LYS A 270 3.77 8.55 -18.76
C LYS A 270 3.71 9.65 -19.82
N LYS A 271 2.71 10.52 -19.73
CA LYS A 271 2.50 11.63 -20.67
C LYS A 271 3.35 12.87 -20.37
N ARG A 272 4.00 12.92 -19.19
CA ARG A 272 4.85 14.05 -18.80
C ARG A 272 6.19 13.97 -19.52
N PRO A 273 6.65 15.05 -20.19
CA PRO A 273 7.99 15.12 -20.75
C PRO A 273 9.04 15.10 -19.62
N LEU A 274 10.07 14.24 -19.74
CA LEU A 274 11.12 14.16 -18.71
C LEU A 274 12.06 15.36 -18.72
N SER A 275 12.09 16.16 -19.80
CA SER A 275 12.81 17.44 -19.82
C SER A 275 12.32 18.42 -18.76
N THR A 276 11.05 18.33 -18.34
CA THR A 276 10.46 19.19 -17.30
C THR A 276 10.76 18.71 -15.87
N VAL A 277 11.39 17.54 -15.72
CA VAL A 277 11.75 16.99 -14.42
C VAL A 277 13.14 17.50 -14.04
N THR A 278 13.24 18.25 -12.95
CA THR A 278 14.51 18.73 -12.41
C THR A 278 15.17 17.67 -11.52
N ASP A 279 16.49 17.79 -11.33
CA ASP A 279 17.23 16.89 -10.45
C ASP A 279 16.76 17.04 -8.98
N ALA A 280 16.42 18.26 -8.56
CA ALA A 280 15.86 18.52 -7.24
C ALA A 280 14.50 17.80 -7.04
N GLU A 281 13.62 17.85 -8.05
CA GLU A 281 12.35 17.12 -8.02
C GLU A 281 12.60 15.61 -7.99
N LEU A 282 13.52 15.10 -8.79
CA LEU A 282 13.85 13.68 -8.83
C LEU A 282 14.40 13.19 -7.48
N LYS A 283 15.27 14.01 -6.85
CA LYS A 283 15.78 13.73 -5.50
C LYS A 283 14.66 13.72 -4.45
N MET A 284 13.74 14.68 -4.49
CA MET A 284 12.59 14.70 -3.60
C MET A 284 11.70 13.43 -3.76
N ILE A 285 11.51 12.97 -5.00
CA ILE A 285 10.76 11.74 -5.28
C ILE A 285 11.50 10.52 -4.72
N GLU A 286 12.81 10.45 -4.94
CA GLU A 286 13.68 9.39 -4.40
C GLU A 286 13.55 9.32 -2.88
N ASP A 287 13.64 10.45 -2.19
CA ASP A 287 13.50 10.53 -0.73
C ASP A 287 12.10 10.08 -0.27
N LYS A 288 11.04 10.55 -0.92
CA LYS A 288 9.68 10.08 -0.64
C LYS A 288 9.55 8.56 -0.79
N LEU A 289 10.18 7.95 -1.78
CA LEU A 289 10.16 6.51 -2.00
C LEU A 289 10.96 5.75 -0.94
N ASN A 290 12.10 6.29 -0.51
CA ASN A 290 13.01 5.66 0.45
C ASN A 290 12.57 5.82 1.91
N PHE A 291 11.87 6.91 2.25
CA PHE A 291 11.35 7.15 3.60
C PHE A 291 9.88 6.73 3.79
N ARG A 292 9.24 6.17 2.76
CA ARG A 292 7.89 5.62 2.86
C ARG A 292 7.93 4.21 3.46
N PRO A 293 7.18 3.92 4.56
CA PRO A 293 7.13 2.60 5.17
C PRO A 293 6.65 1.51 4.20
N ARG A 294 7.14 0.29 4.40
CA ARG A 294 6.75 -0.86 3.57
C ARG A 294 6.20 -1.99 4.44
N LYS A 295 4.99 -2.46 4.16
CA LYS A 295 4.36 -3.58 4.87
C LYS A 295 5.26 -4.82 4.90
N ARG A 296 5.89 -5.17 3.76
CA ARG A 296 6.84 -6.30 3.67
C ARG A 296 8.10 -6.17 4.53
N LEU A 297 8.39 -4.96 5.03
CA LEU A 297 9.50 -4.65 5.93
C LEU A 297 9.04 -4.46 7.39
N GLY A 298 7.83 -4.90 7.73
CA GLY A 298 7.24 -4.62 9.06
C GLY A 298 7.01 -3.14 9.29
N PHE A 299 6.57 -2.42 8.26
CA PHE A 299 6.35 -0.96 8.23
C PHE A 299 7.60 -0.11 8.47
N ARG A 300 8.78 -0.72 8.40
CA ARG A 300 10.04 0.03 8.33
C ARG A 300 10.24 0.62 6.95
N THR A 301 11.06 1.67 6.86
CA THR A 301 11.37 2.33 5.59
C THR A 301 12.50 1.61 4.84
N PRO A 302 12.54 1.68 3.49
CA PRO A 302 13.68 1.23 2.70
C PRO A 302 15.01 1.78 3.21
N HIS A 303 15.06 3.08 3.52
CA HIS A 303 16.24 3.74 4.06
C HIS A 303 16.71 3.08 5.37
N GLN A 304 15.82 2.88 6.35
CA GLN A 304 16.17 2.23 7.61
C GLN A 304 16.77 0.84 7.40
N VAL A 305 16.08 -0.02 6.60
CA VAL A 305 16.53 -1.40 6.37
C VAL A 305 17.86 -1.45 5.61
N PHE A 306 18.06 -0.56 4.65
CA PHE A 306 19.30 -0.47 3.90
C PHE A 306 20.47 -0.03 4.77
N HIS A 307 20.31 1.00 5.60
CA HIS A 307 21.39 1.58 6.41
C HIS A 307 21.66 0.81 7.71
N GLU A 308 20.67 0.21 8.35
CA GLU A 308 20.90 -0.62 9.57
C GLU A 308 21.78 -1.85 9.30
N SER A 309 21.78 -2.37 8.10
CA SER A 309 22.71 -3.43 7.74
C SER A 309 24.17 -2.97 7.74
N LEU A 310 24.45 -1.64 7.80
CA LEU A 310 25.80 -1.08 8.01
C LEU A 310 26.32 -1.36 9.43
N ASN A 311 25.47 -1.10 10.42
CA ASN A 311 25.88 -1.19 11.82
C ASN A 311 26.13 -2.64 12.28
N ARG A 312 25.51 -3.63 11.61
CA ARG A 312 25.72 -5.06 11.94
C ARG A 312 27.02 -5.64 11.38
N VAL A 313 27.60 -5.05 10.35
CA VAL A 313 28.89 -5.49 9.77
C VAL A 313 30.07 -4.90 10.54
N ALA A 314 29.93 -3.67 11.06
CA ALA A 314 30.97 -3.00 11.83
C ALA A 314 31.15 -3.54 13.28
N LEU A 315 30.21 -4.36 13.77
CA LEU A 315 30.24 -4.90 15.15
C LEU A 315 30.57 -6.41 15.21
N ARG A 316 31.12 -7.00 14.16
CA ARG A 316 31.71 -8.34 14.25
C ARG A 316 33.21 -8.19 14.51
N PRO A 317 33.70 -8.60 15.70
CA PRO A 317 35.12 -8.63 16.00
C PRO A 317 35.87 -9.58 15.08
#